data_0cc7158ba8a4eb41353e1af038d8a6e5
#
_entry.id   0cc7158ba8a4eb41353e1af038d8a6e5
#
_cell.length_a   1.000
_cell.length_b   1.000
_cell.length_c   1.000
_cell.angle_alpha   90.00
_cell.angle_beta   90.00
_cell.angle_gamma   90.00
#
_symmetry.space_group_name_H-M   'P 1'
#
loop_
_entity.id
_entity.type
_entity.pdbx_description
1 polymer ?
#
loop_
_entity_poly.entity_id
_entity_poly.type
_entity_poly.pdbx_seq_one_letter_code
_entity_poly.pdbx_strand_id
1 'polypeptide(L)'
;LAPGKAVVAVFPIFYGALGWTFDRPGTYRVTAEYRPQAGAQRERIRSSAVGVTVTDENGIGASLLTGTVASEEAAKFLLWQRGDQLQAGQALLTNLLTQHPDSPVAEYAWLAFGRNLSRSFRNYAAGKIREADCEPALSYFQRIRSDRLPLFLQIQQRLDEARCFIKLSQPAKARDSMKRAEQLRDGRPEFNLAFQQAIRLEPALGHRLDIDPVSP
;
A
#
# COMPACT_ATOMS: atom_id res chain seq x y z
N LEU A 1 -11.90 3.10 22.63
CA LEU A 1 -11.96 4.43 22.00
C LEU A 1 -12.71 5.39 22.88
N ALA A 2 -12.20 6.61 23.07
CA ALA A 2 -12.96 7.66 23.74
C ALA A 2 -14.20 8.03 22.90
N PRO A 3 -15.31 8.45 23.52
CA PRO A 3 -16.49 8.90 22.80
C PRO A 3 -16.15 9.98 21.75
N GLY A 4 -16.69 9.84 20.55
CA GLY A 4 -16.41 10.73 19.42
C GLY A 4 -15.08 10.51 18.69
N LYS A 5 -14.30 9.49 19.05
CA LYS A 5 -13.09 9.09 18.31
C LYS A 5 -13.41 7.96 17.33
N ALA A 6 -12.94 8.12 16.11
CA ALA A 6 -13.02 7.09 15.06
C ALA A 6 -11.63 6.51 14.77
N VAL A 7 -11.58 5.24 14.43
CA VAL A 7 -10.40 4.60 13.87
C VAL A 7 -10.76 4.10 12.48
N VAL A 8 -9.91 4.45 11.52
CA VAL A 8 -10.02 3.95 10.15
C VAL A 8 -8.96 2.88 9.94
N ALA A 9 -9.38 1.72 9.44
CA ALA A 9 -8.51 0.68 8.99
C ALA A 9 -8.76 0.42 7.50
N VAL A 10 -7.69 0.30 6.73
CA VAL A 10 -7.74 0.01 5.30
C VAL A 10 -7.19 -1.39 5.07
N PHE A 11 -8.01 -2.24 4.48
CA PHE A 11 -7.65 -3.60 4.16
C PHE A 11 -7.77 -3.83 2.66
N PRO A 12 -6.74 -4.34 1.99
CA PRO A 12 -6.86 -4.82 0.63
C PRO A 12 -7.73 -6.09 0.62
N ILE A 13 -8.75 -6.11 -0.23
CA ILE A 13 -9.73 -7.22 -0.30
C ILE A 13 -9.64 -8.02 -1.60
N PHE A 14 -8.67 -7.74 -2.45
CA PHE A 14 -8.57 -8.37 -3.76
C PHE A 14 -7.97 -9.79 -3.73
N TYR A 15 -7.25 -10.15 -2.65
CA TYR A 15 -6.61 -11.44 -2.49
C TYR A 15 -6.64 -11.89 -1.01
N GLY A 16 -6.85 -13.18 -0.78
CA GLY A 16 -6.94 -13.78 0.55
C GLY A 16 -6.52 -15.25 0.59
N ALA A 17 -6.87 -15.94 1.65
CA ALA A 17 -6.53 -17.35 1.85
C ALA A 17 -7.09 -18.30 0.78
N LEU A 18 -8.17 -17.89 0.13
CA LEU A 18 -8.81 -18.66 -0.96
C LEU A 18 -8.38 -18.20 -2.36
N GLY A 19 -7.34 -17.35 -2.45
CA GLY A 19 -6.88 -16.79 -3.73
C GLY A 19 -7.49 -15.42 -4.03
N TRP A 20 -7.71 -15.14 -5.32
CA TRP A 20 -8.31 -13.88 -5.77
C TRP A 20 -9.78 -13.78 -5.31
N THR A 21 -10.11 -12.69 -4.63
CA THR A 21 -11.49 -12.43 -4.15
C THR A 21 -12.45 -12.11 -5.29
N PHE A 22 -11.94 -11.41 -6.31
CA PHE A 22 -12.68 -11.03 -7.51
C PHE A 22 -12.03 -11.74 -8.71
N ASP A 23 -12.45 -12.97 -8.95
CA ASP A 23 -11.85 -13.87 -9.93
C ASP A 23 -12.39 -13.70 -11.37
N ARG A 24 -13.42 -12.88 -11.54
CA ARG A 24 -14.04 -12.57 -12.82
C ARG A 24 -14.70 -11.18 -12.81
N PRO A 25 -14.94 -10.59 -13.99
CA PRO A 25 -15.73 -9.38 -14.11
C PRO A 25 -17.17 -9.59 -13.62
N GLY A 26 -17.72 -8.56 -12.96
CA GLY A 26 -19.08 -8.64 -12.42
C GLY A 26 -19.31 -7.65 -11.29
N THR A 27 -20.54 -7.66 -10.75
CA THR A 27 -20.91 -6.83 -9.61
C THR A 27 -20.94 -7.68 -8.34
N TYR A 28 -20.16 -7.26 -7.36
CA TYR A 28 -20.03 -7.91 -6.05
C TYR A 28 -20.65 -7.04 -4.96
N ARG A 29 -21.18 -7.68 -3.92
CA ARG A 29 -21.65 -7.01 -2.70
C ARG A 29 -20.69 -7.29 -1.58
N VAL A 30 -20.08 -6.24 -1.04
CA VAL A 30 -19.10 -6.32 0.05
C VAL A 30 -19.73 -5.80 1.33
N THR A 31 -19.62 -6.56 2.43
CA THR A 31 -19.97 -6.12 3.78
C THR A 31 -18.80 -6.34 4.72
N ALA A 32 -18.60 -5.44 5.68
CA ALA A 32 -17.63 -5.60 6.74
C ALA A 32 -18.33 -6.03 8.03
N GLU A 33 -17.71 -6.96 8.76
CA GLU A 33 -18.17 -7.35 10.09
C GLU A 33 -17.05 -7.11 11.11
N TYR A 34 -17.31 -6.29 12.10
CA TYR A 34 -16.40 -6.04 13.20
C TYR A 34 -16.82 -6.87 14.43
N ARG A 35 -15.86 -7.59 15.00
CA ARG A 35 -16.02 -8.39 16.20
C ARG A 35 -15.10 -7.83 17.28
N PRO A 36 -15.61 -7.08 18.27
CA PRO A 36 -14.79 -6.62 19.39
C PRO A 36 -14.26 -7.82 20.18
N GLN A 37 -12.98 -7.78 20.56
CA GLN A 37 -12.34 -8.88 21.30
C GLN A 37 -12.61 -8.84 22.81
N ALA A 38 -13.13 -7.74 23.36
CA ALA A 38 -13.32 -7.54 24.79
C ALA A 38 -14.81 -7.46 25.15
N GLY A 39 -15.24 -8.30 26.10
CA GLY A 39 -16.55 -8.27 26.72
C GLY A 39 -17.38 -9.56 26.55
N ALA A 40 -18.25 -9.84 27.52
CA ALA A 40 -19.12 -11.03 27.55
C ALA A 40 -20.22 -11.02 26.47
N GLN A 41 -20.50 -9.88 25.87
CA GLN A 41 -21.43 -9.72 24.75
C GLN A 41 -20.63 -9.56 23.45
N ARG A 42 -20.62 -10.62 22.64
CA ARG A 42 -20.07 -10.63 21.28
C ARG A 42 -21.03 -9.92 20.31
N GLU A 43 -21.29 -8.66 20.52
CA GLU A 43 -22.05 -7.89 19.52
C GLU A 43 -21.24 -7.81 18.23
N ARG A 44 -21.83 -8.31 17.16
CA ARG A 44 -21.27 -8.18 15.81
C ARG A 44 -21.81 -6.89 15.21
N ILE A 45 -20.90 -6.00 14.87
CA ILE A 45 -21.26 -4.77 14.15
C ILE A 45 -21.07 -5.05 12.67
N ARG A 46 -22.13 -4.96 11.89
CA ARG A 46 -22.11 -5.20 10.45
C ARG A 46 -22.37 -3.90 9.71
N SER A 47 -21.55 -3.62 8.67
CA SER A 47 -21.78 -2.47 7.79
C SER A 47 -22.99 -2.72 6.87
N SER A 48 -23.51 -1.63 6.29
CA SER A 48 -24.29 -1.73 5.06
C SER A 48 -23.45 -2.37 3.94
N ALA A 49 -24.15 -2.97 2.97
CA ALA A 49 -23.47 -3.53 1.79
C ALA A 49 -23.06 -2.42 0.83
N VAL A 50 -21.85 -2.54 0.29
CA VAL A 50 -21.33 -1.70 -0.78
C VAL A 50 -21.23 -2.51 -2.07
N GLY A 51 -21.72 -1.98 -3.18
CA GLY A 51 -21.56 -2.57 -4.51
C GLY A 51 -20.15 -2.27 -5.05
N VAL A 52 -19.48 -3.31 -5.53
CA VAL A 52 -18.18 -3.18 -6.23
C VAL A 52 -18.33 -3.79 -7.60
N THR A 53 -18.13 -3.00 -8.65
CA THR A 53 -18.10 -3.49 -10.04
C THR A 53 -16.66 -3.72 -10.45
N VAL A 54 -16.36 -4.96 -10.85
CA VAL A 54 -15.07 -5.38 -11.39
C VAL A 54 -15.19 -5.45 -12.90
N THR A 55 -14.34 -4.72 -13.59
CA THR A 55 -14.23 -4.71 -15.05
C THR A 55 -12.89 -5.31 -15.47
N ASP A 56 -12.86 -5.97 -16.62
CA ASP A 56 -11.62 -6.42 -17.26
C ASP A 56 -11.37 -5.59 -18.51
N GLU A 57 -10.90 -4.38 -18.28
CA GLU A 57 -10.52 -3.50 -19.37
C GLU A 57 -9.21 -4.01 -20.00
N ASN A 58 -9.25 -4.31 -21.30
CA ASN A 58 -8.11 -4.74 -22.11
C ASN A 58 -7.54 -6.14 -21.81
N GLY A 59 -8.29 -7.03 -21.16
CA GLY A 59 -7.85 -8.41 -20.90
C GLY A 59 -6.70 -8.55 -19.89
N ILE A 60 -6.36 -7.47 -19.16
CA ILE A 60 -5.28 -7.47 -18.17
C ILE A 60 -5.63 -8.41 -17.01
N GLY A 61 -6.90 -8.45 -16.62
CA GLY A 61 -7.40 -9.37 -15.61
C GLY A 61 -7.13 -10.82 -15.98
N ALA A 62 -7.34 -11.19 -17.24
CA ALA A 62 -7.11 -12.55 -17.70
C ALA A 62 -5.67 -13.02 -17.48
N SER A 63 -4.66 -12.17 -17.68
CA SER A 63 -3.25 -12.52 -17.45
C SER A 63 -2.87 -12.61 -15.99
N LEU A 64 -3.53 -11.84 -15.12
CA LEU A 64 -3.30 -11.85 -13.67
C LEU A 64 -4.08 -12.96 -12.95
N LEU A 65 -5.28 -13.31 -13.45
CA LEU A 65 -6.21 -14.24 -12.78
C LEU A 65 -6.06 -15.70 -13.28
N THR A 66 -4.92 -16.06 -13.82
CA THR A 66 -4.69 -17.38 -14.43
C THR A 66 -4.62 -18.56 -13.44
N GLY A 67 -4.62 -18.30 -12.13
CA GLY A 67 -4.47 -19.36 -11.10
C GLY A 67 -3.09 -20.05 -11.10
N THR A 68 -2.11 -19.48 -11.80
CA THR A 68 -0.72 -19.98 -11.82
C THR A 68 0.06 -19.49 -10.60
N VAL A 69 1.19 -20.13 -10.32
CA VAL A 69 2.13 -19.68 -9.27
C VAL A 69 2.54 -18.22 -9.46
N ALA A 70 2.80 -17.79 -10.69
CA ALA A 70 3.15 -16.40 -11.01
C ALA A 70 2.00 -15.43 -10.67
N SER A 71 0.75 -15.81 -10.96
CA SER A 71 -0.45 -15.04 -10.62
C SER A 71 -0.61 -14.89 -9.10
N GLU A 72 -0.45 -15.98 -8.35
CA GLU A 72 -0.54 -15.94 -6.89
C GLU A 72 0.61 -15.11 -6.26
N GLU A 73 1.83 -15.26 -6.77
CA GLU A 73 2.96 -14.46 -6.31
C GLU A 73 2.77 -12.98 -6.63
N ALA A 74 2.24 -12.64 -7.80
CA ALA A 74 1.91 -11.26 -8.17
C ALA A 74 0.87 -10.67 -7.20
N ALA A 75 -0.19 -11.43 -6.88
CA ALA A 75 -1.18 -11.01 -5.90
C ALA A 75 -0.58 -10.78 -4.51
N LYS A 76 0.26 -11.71 -4.04
CA LYS A 76 0.97 -11.59 -2.76
C LYS A 76 1.91 -10.39 -2.75
N PHE A 77 2.63 -10.15 -3.85
CA PHE A 77 3.52 -9.00 -3.98
C PHE A 77 2.75 -7.66 -3.94
N LEU A 78 1.64 -7.55 -4.65
CA LEU A 78 0.75 -6.38 -4.60
C LEU A 78 0.15 -6.17 -3.21
N LEU A 79 -0.24 -7.26 -2.53
CA LEU A 79 -0.83 -7.23 -1.20
C LEU A 79 0.16 -6.79 -0.12
N TRP A 80 1.34 -7.41 -0.10
CA TRP A 80 2.36 -7.15 0.92
C TRP A 80 3.28 -5.99 0.56
N GLN A 81 3.35 -5.64 -0.73
CA GLN A 81 4.24 -4.61 -1.28
C GLN A 81 5.69 -4.85 -0.86
N ARG A 82 6.06 -6.13 -0.79
CA ARG A 82 7.39 -6.67 -0.48
C ARG A 82 7.44 -8.16 -0.82
N GLY A 83 8.65 -8.68 -0.98
CA GLY A 83 8.83 -10.14 -1.18
C GLY A 83 9.80 -10.45 -2.30
N ASP A 84 11.11 -10.29 -2.05
CA ASP A 84 12.15 -10.59 -3.05
C ASP A 84 12.13 -12.05 -3.52
N GLN A 85 11.53 -12.96 -2.73
CA GLN A 85 11.35 -14.37 -3.10
C GLN A 85 10.20 -14.61 -4.09
N LEU A 86 9.32 -13.63 -4.33
CA LEU A 86 8.17 -13.73 -5.23
C LEU A 86 8.57 -13.39 -6.68
N GLN A 87 9.58 -14.10 -7.20
CA GLN A 87 10.24 -13.75 -8.46
C GLN A 87 9.35 -13.92 -9.68
N ALA A 88 8.56 -15.01 -9.74
CA ALA A 88 7.63 -15.25 -10.84
C ALA A 88 6.53 -14.19 -10.89
N GLY A 89 6.01 -13.79 -9.74
CA GLY A 89 5.03 -12.70 -9.62
C GLY A 89 5.60 -11.34 -10.02
N GLN A 90 6.83 -11.04 -9.61
CA GLN A 90 7.51 -9.80 -10.00
C GLN A 90 7.77 -9.76 -11.52
N ALA A 91 8.18 -10.88 -12.13
CA ALA A 91 8.36 -10.98 -13.57
C ALA A 91 7.04 -10.76 -14.33
N LEU A 92 5.94 -11.34 -13.86
CA LEU A 92 4.61 -11.13 -14.42
C LEU A 92 4.19 -9.64 -14.35
N LEU A 93 4.38 -9.00 -13.21
CA LEU A 93 4.07 -7.57 -13.03
C LEU A 93 5.00 -6.68 -13.87
N THR A 94 6.28 -7.01 -14.01
CA THR A 94 7.20 -6.28 -14.89
C THR A 94 6.76 -6.35 -16.35
N ASN A 95 6.31 -7.52 -16.80
CA ASN A 95 5.77 -7.68 -18.14
C ASN A 95 4.50 -6.84 -18.35
N LEU A 96 3.58 -6.86 -17.37
CA LEU A 96 2.40 -6.01 -17.37
C LEU A 96 2.75 -4.52 -17.48
N LEU A 97 3.74 -4.06 -16.70
CA LEU A 97 4.19 -2.66 -16.75
C LEU A 97 4.82 -2.27 -18.08
N THR A 98 5.41 -3.24 -18.80
CA THR A 98 5.98 -3.04 -20.13
C THR A 98 4.90 -2.96 -21.20
N GLN A 99 3.91 -3.84 -21.12
CA GLN A 99 2.86 -3.96 -22.14
C GLN A 99 1.71 -2.97 -21.92
N HIS A 100 1.39 -2.66 -20.67
CA HIS A 100 0.24 -1.84 -20.28
C HIS A 100 0.62 -0.78 -19.24
N PRO A 101 1.60 0.13 -19.52
CA PRO A 101 2.10 1.09 -18.54
C PRO A 101 1.05 2.10 -18.08
N ASP A 102 0.01 2.30 -18.89
CA ASP A 102 -1.07 3.25 -18.61
C ASP A 102 -2.30 2.63 -17.94
N SER A 103 -2.27 1.33 -17.66
CA SER A 103 -3.38 0.67 -17.00
C SER A 103 -3.54 1.11 -15.54
N PRO A 104 -4.76 1.11 -14.98
CA PRO A 104 -4.95 1.38 -13.54
C PRO A 104 -4.16 0.43 -12.65
N VAL A 105 -3.95 -0.83 -13.07
CA VAL A 105 -3.17 -1.83 -12.32
C VAL A 105 -1.69 -1.45 -12.28
N ALA A 106 -1.17 -0.78 -13.32
CA ALA A 106 0.22 -0.35 -13.37
C ALA A 106 0.59 0.57 -12.18
N GLU A 107 -0.32 1.44 -11.75
CA GLU A 107 -0.09 2.34 -10.62
C GLU A 107 0.17 1.56 -9.31
N TYR A 108 -0.58 0.47 -9.10
CA TYR A 108 -0.39 -0.40 -7.93
C TYR A 108 0.91 -1.21 -8.05
N ALA A 109 1.26 -1.67 -9.24
CA ALA A 109 2.51 -2.40 -9.47
C ALA A 109 3.73 -1.48 -9.27
N TRP A 110 3.73 -0.26 -9.83
CA TRP A 110 4.77 0.75 -9.57
C TRP A 110 4.92 1.03 -8.07
N LEU A 111 3.78 1.20 -7.35
CA LEU A 111 3.79 1.42 -5.91
C LEU A 111 4.39 0.22 -5.17
N ALA A 112 4.02 -1.01 -5.52
CA ALA A 112 4.52 -2.22 -4.87
C ALA A 112 6.03 -2.39 -5.07
N PHE A 113 6.55 -2.17 -6.29
CA PHE A 113 7.99 -2.20 -6.57
C PHE A 113 8.73 -1.10 -5.80
N GLY A 114 8.24 0.14 -5.84
CA GLY A 114 8.83 1.25 -5.10
C GLY A 114 8.89 0.97 -3.59
N ARG A 115 7.80 0.48 -3.01
CA ARG A 115 7.72 0.14 -1.58
C ARG A 115 8.58 -1.07 -1.21
N ASN A 116 8.67 -2.08 -2.07
CA ASN A 116 9.56 -3.20 -1.83
C ASN A 116 11.01 -2.72 -1.72
N LEU A 117 11.46 -1.86 -2.64
CA LEU A 117 12.85 -1.37 -2.67
C LEU A 117 13.13 -0.30 -1.60
N SER A 118 12.17 0.55 -1.26
CA SER A 118 12.35 1.59 -0.23
C SER A 118 12.61 1.06 1.18
N ARG A 119 12.45 -0.25 1.40
CA ARG A 119 12.56 -0.90 2.70
C ARG A 119 13.58 -2.03 2.67
N SER A 120 14.25 -2.26 3.81
CA SER A 120 15.04 -3.48 3.97
C SER A 120 14.11 -4.70 3.97
N PHE A 121 14.60 -5.79 3.41
CA PHE A 121 13.89 -7.06 3.34
C PHE A 121 14.75 -8.19 3.92
N ARG A 122 14.19 -8.93 4.88
CA ARG A 122 14.83 -10.12 5.43
C ARG A 122 14.30 -11.37 4.73
N ASN A 123 15.16 -12.00 3.94
CA ASN A 123 14.87 -13.31 3.38
C ASN A 123 15.29 -14.39 4.39
N TYR A 124 14.32 -14.92 5.11
CA TYR A 124 14.57 -15.93 6.15
C TYR A 124 15.10 -17.25 5.58
N ALA A 125 14.69 -17.64 4.37
CA ALA A 125 15.13 -18.85 3.73
C ALA A 125 16.61 -18.77 3.32
N ALA A 126 17.06 -17.61 2.87
CA ALA A 126 18.45 -17.38 2.47
C ALA A 126 19.34 -16.84 3.60
N GLY A 127 18.78 -16.54 4.78
CA GLY A 127 19.48 -15.93 5.90
C GLY A 127 20.05 -14.52 5.61
N LYS A 128 19.59 -13.87 4.55
CA LYS A 128 20.14 -12.59 4.05
C LYS A 128 19.17 -11.42 4.30
N ILE A 129 19.75 -10.25 4.53
CA ILE A 129 19.02 -8.98 4.57
C ILE A 129 19.41 -8.18 3.33
N ARG A 130 18.42 -7.76 2.54
CA ARG A 130 18.60 -6.73 1.51
C ARG A 130 18.33 -5.38 2.16
N GLU A 131 19.28 -4.50 2.09
CA GLU A 131 19.07 -3.11 2.50
C GLU A 131 18.14 -2.37 1.54
N ALA A 132 17.58 -1.26 2.01
CA ALA A 132 16.74 -0.42 1.16
C ALA A 132 17.57 0.19 0.04
N ASP A 133 17.06 0.07 -1.18
CA ASP A 133 17.62 0.65 -2.40
C ASP A 133 16.74 1.82 -2.85
N CYS A 134 17.09 3.02 -2.38
CA CYS A 134 16.23 4.19 -2.47
C CYS A 134 16.21 4.84 -3.86
N GLU A 135 17.29 4.77 -4.63
CA GLU A 135 17.34 5.38 -5.96
C GLU A 135 16.37 4.71 -6.94
N PRO A 136 16.40 3.38 -7.16
CA PRO A 136 15.41 2.73 -7.99
C PRO A 136 13.99 2.80 -7.38
N ALA A 137 13.85 2.80 -6.04
CA ALA A 137 12.55 2.99 -5.41
C ALA A 137 11.89 4.33 -5.84
N LEU A 138 12.67 5.41 -5.80
CA LEU A 138 12.20 6.74 -6.26
C LEU A 138 11.87 6.76 -7.74
N SER A 139 12.63 6.03 -8.59
CA SER A 139 12.31 5.90 -10.02
C SER A 139 10.95 5.25 -10.25
N TYR A 140 10.58 4.25 -9.44
CA TYR A 140 9.24 3.66 -9.49
C TYR A 140 8.17 4.64 -9.03
N PHE A 141 8.37 5.33 -7.90
CA PHE A 141 7.41 6.31 -7.40
C PHE A 141 7.15 7.47 -8.36
N GLN A 142 8.15 7.91 -9.13
CA GLN A 142 8.01 8.97 -10.12
C GLN A 142 7.11 8.61 -11.30
N ARG A 143 6.91 7.31 -11.58
CA ARG A 143 6.04 6.83 -12.66
C ARG A 143 4.58 6.80 -12.27
N ILE A 144 4.26 6.89 -10.98
CA ILE A 144 2.91 6.79 -10.45
C ILE A 144 2.12 8.07 -10.73
N ARG A 145 0.99 7.94 -11.37
CA ARG A 145 -0.04 8.99 -11.42
C ARG A 145 -0.83 8.93 -10.12
N SER A 146 -0.36 9.67 -9.12
CA SER A 146 -0.84 9.55 -7.74
C SER A 146 -2.36 9.77 -7.60
N ASP A 147 -2.97 10.60 -8.45
CA ASP A 147 -4.40 10.86 -8.50
C ASP A 147 -5.25 9.62 -8.83
N ARG A 148 -4.65 8.59 -9.43
CA ARG A 148 -5.29 7.29 -9.70
C ARG A 148 -5.24 6.32 -8.53
N LEU A 149 -4.45 6.61 -7.52
CA LEU A 149 -4.38 5.80 -6.30
C LEU A 149 -5.41 6.26 -5.27
N PRO A 150 -5.98 5.35 -4.46
CA PRO A 150 -6.71 5.71 -3.26
C PRO A 150 -5.87 6.64 -2.36
N LEU A 151 -6.51 7.63 -1.74
CA LEU A 151 -5.84 8.66 -0.96
C LEU A 151 -4.88 8.10 0.09
N PHE A 152 -5.26 7.02 0.76
CA PHE A 152 -4.39 6.36 1.74
C PHE A 152 -3.07 5.90 1.12
N LEU A 153 -3.10 5.35 -0.10
CA LEU A 153 -1.90 4.91 -0.82
C LEU A 153 -1.08 6.09 -1.33
N GLN A 154 -1.73 7.20 -1.70
CA GLN A 154 -1.02 8.45 -2.05
C GLN A 154 -0.21 8.96 -0.84
N ILE A 155 -0.84 9.03 0.34
CA ILE A 155 -0.15 9.44 1.58
C ILE A 155 1.04 8.51 1.85
N GLN A 156 0.84 7.19 1.77
CA GLN A 156 1.90 6.21 2.00
C GLN A 156 3.06 6.36 1.01
N GLN A 157 2.77 6.60 -0.28
CA GLN A 157 3.78 6.88 -1.29
C GLN A 157 4.66 8.06 -0.88
N ARG A 158 4.06 9.19 -0.49
CA ARG A 158 4.80 10.39 -0.07
C ARG A 158 5.67 10.16 1.16
N LEU A 159 5.18 9.36 2.12
CA LEU A 159 5.97 8.99 3.30
C LEU A 159 7.16 8.08 2.95
N ASP A 160 6.97 7.13 2.03
CA ASP A 160 8.04 6.26 1.56
C ASP A 160 9.08 7.03 0.71
N GLU A 161 8.64 8.00 -0.12
CA GLU A 161 9.55 8.95 -0.80
C GLU A 161 10.38 9.77 0.19
N ALA A 162 9.74 10.33 1.22
CA ALA A 162 10.44 11.12 2.24
C ALA A 162 11.51 10.28 2.95
N ARG A 163 11.20 9.02 3.28
CA ARG A 163 12.16 8.08 3.86
C ARG A 163 13.35 7.86 2.93
N CYS A 164 13.10 7.63 1.65
CA CYS A 164 14.16 7.46 0.66
C CYS A 164 15.03 8.71 0.56
N PHE A 165 14.46 9.89 0.48
CA PHE A 165 15.21 11.13 0.43
C PHE A 165 16.07 11.38 1.68
N ILE A 166 15.61 10.98 2.88
CA ILE A 166 16.43 11.02 4.10
C ILE A 166 17.63 10.11 3.97
N LYS A 167 17.44 8.85 3.53
CA LYS A 167 18.53 7.90 3.35
C LYS A 167 19.56 8.38 2.32
N LEU A 168 19.12 9.08 1.29
CA LEU A 168 19.98 9.68 0.26
C LEU A 168 20.56 11.04 0.66
N SER A 169 20.42 11.47 1.91
CA SER A 169 20.89 12.74 2.44
C SER A 169 20.35 13.98 1.67
N GLN A 170 19.07 13.91 1.21
CA GLN A 170 18.36 14.95 0.50
C GLN A 170 17.22 15.55 1.36
N PRO A 171 17.50 16.25 2.47
CA PRO A 171 16.49 16.65 3.46
C PRO A 171 15.46 17.64 2.92
N ALA A 172 15.83 18.48 1.94
CA ALA A 172 14.89 19.42 1.31
C ALA A 172 13.77 18.66 0.59
N LYS A 173 14.11 17.66 -0.24
CA LYS A 173 13.12 16.82 -0.94
C LYS A 173 12.29 15.98 0.03
N ALA A 174 12.90 15.52 1.12
CA ALA A 174 12.17 14.81 2.16
C ALA A 174 11.07 15.69 2.78
N ARG A 175 11.39 16.95 3.12
CA ARG A 175 10.41 17.93 3.63
C ARG A 175 9.27 18.18 2.62
N ASP A 176 9.59 18.33 1.34
CA ASP A 176 8.57 18.52 0.30
C ASP A 176 7.62 17.33 0.19
N SER A 177 8.13 16.11 0.25
CA SER A 177 7.29 14.90 0.23
C SER A 177 6.42 14.80 1.48
N MET A 178 6.97 15.13 2.67
CA MET A 178 6.20 15.18 3.91
C MET A 178 5.09 16.24 3.86
N LYS A 179 5.41 17.45 3.41
CA LYS A 179 4.42 18.52 3.25
C LYS A 179 3.27 18.11 2.31
N ARG A 180 3.58 17.41 1.23
CA ARG A 180 2.54 16.85 0.33
C ARG A 180 1.69 15.80 1.02
N ALA A 181 2.29 14.90 1.82
CA ALA A 181 1.54 13.93 2.61
C ALA A 181 0.60 14.59 3.62
N GLU A 182 1.05 15.68 4.27
CA GLU A 182 0.23 16.48 5.18
C GLU A 182 -0.93 17.16 4.46
N GLN A 183 -0.69 17.77 3.31
CA GLN A 183 -1.75 18.38 2.50
C GLN A 183 -2.82 17.37 2.07
N LEU A 184 -2.41 16.15 1.69
CA LEU A 184 -3.35 15.07 1.36
C LEU A 184 -4.17 14.62 2.57
N ARG A 185 -3.61 14.71 3.77
CA ARG A 185 -4.27 14.36 5.04
C ARG A 185 -5.18 15.48 5.56
N ASP A 186 -4.94 16.72 5.18
CA ASP A 186 -5.62 17.89 5.73
C ASP A 186 -7.15 17.76 5.65
N GLY A 187 -7.83 18.13 6.74
CA GLY A 187 -9.27 17.96 6.88
C GLY A 187 -9.75 16.50 7.04
N ARG A 188 -8.83 15.53 7.22
CA ARG A 188 -9.13 14.09 7.26
C ARG A 188 -8.50 13.42 8.49
N PRO A 189 -9.07 13.65 9.68
CA PRO A 189 -8.51 13.16 10.95
C PRO A 189 -8.39 11.63 11.01
N GLU A 190 -9.13 10.90 10.21
CA GLU A 190 -9.07 9.44 10.11
C GLU A 190 -7.69 8.92 9.67
N PHE A 191 -6.91 9.73 8.94
CA PHE A 191 -5.55 9.35 8.53
C PHE A 191 -4.46 9.72 9.52
N ASN A 192 -4.78 10.42 10.61
CA ASN A 192 -3.81 10.85 11.61
C ASN A 192 -3.04 9.66 12.20
N LEU A 193 -3.74 8.58 12.52
CA LEU A 193 -3.11 7.39 13.11
C LEU A 193 -2.08 6.77 12.15
N ALA A 194 -2.43 6.60 10.87
CA ALA A 194 -1.51 6.05 9.87
C ALA A 194 -0.27 6.93 9.67
N PHE A 195 -0.46 8.26 9.68
CA PHE A 195 0.62 9.23 9.59
C PHE A 195 1.54 9.18 10.81
N GLN A 196 0.98 9.17 12.03
CA GLN A 196 1.75 9.04 13.26
C GLN A 196 2.51 7.71 13.35
N GLN A 197 1.90 6.61 12.91
CA GLN A 197 2.58 5.32 12.85
C GLN A 197 3.79 5.35 11.90
N ALA A 198 3.66 5.99 10.73
CA ALA A 198 4.78 6.13 9.80
C ALA A 198 5.93 6.92 10.41
N ILE A 199 5.65 8.01 11.14
CA ILE A 199 6.65 8.82 11.85
C ILE A 199 7.30 8.02 12.99
N ARG A 200 6.53 7.24 13.75
CA ARG A 200 7.06 6.40 14.85
C ARG A 200 7.99 5.29 14.32
N LEU A 201 7.66 4.72 13.17
CA LEU A 201 8.49 3.68 12.56
C LEU A 201 9.77 4.22 11.91
N GLU A 202 9.81 5.51 11.64
CA GLU A 202 10.96 6.20 11.07
C GLU A 202 11.20 7.51 11.83
N PRO A 203 11.80 7.47 13.04
CA PRO A 203 12.03 8.66 13.85
C PRO A 203 12.80 9.77 13.12
N ALA A 204 13.62 9.40 12.13
CA ALA A 204 14.33 10.36 11.28
C ALA A 204 13.38 11.27 10.49
N LEU A 205 12.15 10.86 10.23
CA LEU A 205 11.12 11.73 9.62
C LEU A 205 10.67 12.83 10.59
N GLY A 206 10.53 12.54 11.88
CA GLY A 206 10.12 13.52 12.89
C GLY A 206 11.23 14.51 13.26
N HIS A 207 12.41 13.99 13.63
CA HIS A 207 13.52 14.82 14.14
C HIS A 207 14.20 15.71 13.11
N ARG A 208 14.25 15.31 11.84
CA ARG A 208 14.92 16.09 10.78
C ARG A 208 14.02 17.11 10.11
N LEU A 209 12.74 17.08 10.38
CA LEU A 209 11.76 17.89 9.65
C LEU A 209 11.04 18.90 10.56
N ASP A 210 11.48 19.08 11.83
CA ASP A 210 10.84 19.95 12.82
C ASP A 210 9.30 19.76 12.90
N ILE A 211 8.87 18.53 12.68
CA ILE A 211 7.47 18.17 12.87
C ILE A 211 7.31 17.79 14.33
N ASP A 212 6.71 18.67 15.11
CA ASP A 212 6.35 18.37 16.48
C ASP A 212 5.49 17.08 16.52
N PRO A 213 5.85 16.10 17.37
CA PRO A 213 4.96 14.97 17.57
C PRO A 213 3.65 15.52 18.12
N VAL A 214 2.59 15.47 17.33
CA VAL A 214 1.26 15.89 17.75
C VAL A 214 0.97 15.19 19.06
N SER A 215 0.88 15.98 20.14
CA SER A 215 0.54 15.50 21.48
C SER A 215 -0.77 14.72 21.44
N PRO A 216 -0.91 13.64 22.22
CA PRO A 216 -2.05 12.72 22.17
C PRO A 216 -3.39 13.36 22.49
#